data_8b3dddb59f2d06109073fd1684eb08b1
#
_entry.id   8b3dddb59f2d06109073fd1684eb08b1
#
_cell.length_a   1.000
_cell.length_b   1.000
_cell.length_c   1.000
_cell.angle_alpha   90.00
_cell.angle_beta   90.00
_cell.angle_gamma   90.00
#
_symmetry.space_group_name_H-M   'P 1'
#
loop_
_entity.id
_entity.type
_entity.pdbx_description
1 polymer ?
#
loop_
_entity_poly.entity_id
_entity_poly.type
_entity_poly.pdbx_seq_one_letter_code
_entity_poly.pdbx_strand_id
1 'polypeptide(L)'
;MKTQRVEKFTCPELETQLSFQGLDSWSDFVNEVYDYKIHRFTATEGDETLAALALMEVKHPIFGHYMLTAPFGSYGGFAFKSTAARDMLLDEARHLAEETKVEYAAIRFDEGESSPPAGWVQHPAYFTYLIDLPVTPDEMLKKFSSDHRNHVRTSLKKGFSIRFGHLDLLDDAYESLALSMHELGSPYHTKEYLRSMAIHLGDTLEFAVLYDPQGRIAGGGVFVYQGDTIFNLHANILRYVRSNYAGEFLYWSVIERAIQKGLKTFDLGRSLVGSGNEVFKLKWAPRKKLLAYWHWLAPGHPLPVINQKNPKFQFAIAVWKRLPGFIIRPLGPYIIGGLV
;
A
#
# COMPACT_ATOMS: atom_id res chain seq x y z
N MET A 1 -32.83 5.10 -3.20
CA MET A 1 -31.38 5.34 -3.43
C MET A 1 -31.13 5.80 -4.86
N LYS A 2 -30.11 6.65 -5.07
CA LYS A 2 -29.63 7.11 -6.39
C LYS A 2 -28.10 7.13 -6.39
N THR A 3 -27.50 6.90 -7.56
CA THR A 3 -26.07 7.08 -7.77
C THR A 3 -25.79 8.45 -8.39
N GLN A 4 -24.62 9.00 -8.10
CA GLN A 4 -24.15 10.22 -8.75
C GLN A 4 -22.62 10.22 -8.86
N ARG A 5 -22.12 10.81 -9.93
CA ARG A 5 -20.71 11.10 -10.10
C ARG A 5 -20.39 12.41 -9.39
N VAL A 6 -19.28 12.42 -8.61
CA VAL A 6 -18.86 13.59 -7.83
C VAL A 6 -17.40 13.95 -8.15
N GLU A 7 -17.03 15.21 -7.98
CA GLU A 7 -15.64 15.64 -8.15
C GLU A 7 -14.80 15.32 -6.90
N LYS A 8 -15.40 15.48 -5.71
CA LYS A 8 -14.80 15.18 -4.42
C LYS A 8 -15.80 14.53 -3.49
N PHE A 9 -15.30 13.75 -2.54
CA PHE A 9 -16.15 13.17 -1.51
C PHE A 9 -16.52 14.21 -0.45
N THR A 10 -17.77 14.15 0.01
CA THR A 10 -18.31 14.93 1.12
C THR A 10 -19.04 14.00 2.09
N CYS A 11 -18.37 12.92 2.50
CA CYS A 11 -18.96 11.87 3.33
C CYS A 11 -18.02 11.46 4.49
N PRO A 12 -17.80 12.35 5.49
CA PRO A 12 -16.87 12.11 6.60
C PRO A 12 -17.12 10.79 7.34
N GLU A 13 -18.37 10.37 7.42
CA GLU A 13 -18.78 9.12 8.08
C GLU A 13 -18.31 7.84 7.37
N LEU A 14 -17.88 7.94 6.09
CA LEU A 14 -17.31 6.83 5.33
C LEU A 14 -15.79 6.91 5.18
N GLU A 15 -15.16 8.01 5.57
CA GLU A 15 -13.71 8.23 5.37
C GLU A 15 -12.85 7.14 6.02
N THR A 16 -13.22 6.69 7.23
CA THR A 16 -12.48 5.61 7.90
C THR A 16 -12.55 4.29 7.12
N GLN A 17 -13.71 3.98 6.54
CA GLN A 17 -13.90 2.77 5.73
C GLN A 17 -13.25 2.91 4.35
N LEU A 18 -13.20 4.12 3.79
CA LEU A 18 -12.46 4.38 2.55
C LEU A 18 -10.97 4.09 2.69
N SER A 19 -10.43 4.08 3.90
CA SER A 19 -9.00 4.12 4.19
C SER A 19 -8.33 5.37 3.57
N PHE A 20 -7.16 5.77 4.04
CA PHE A 20 -6.44 6.93 3.48
C PHE A 20 -6.18 6.79 1.97
N GLN A 21 -6.03 5.56 1.47
CA GLN A 21 -5.82 5.25 0.06
C GLN A 21 -7.09 5.42 -0.82
N GLY A 22 -8.23 5.67 -0.21
CA GLY A 22 -9.48 6.00 -0.89
C GLY A 22 -9.87 7.46 -0.77
N LEU A 23 -9.16 8.26 0.02
CA LEU A 23 -9.43 9.68 0.18
C LEU A 23 -8.99 10.48 -1.06
N ASP A 24 -9.54 11.68 -1.18
CA ASP A 24 -9.20 12.59 -2.29
C ASP A 24 -7.71 12.94 -2.31
N SER A 25 -7.07 13.14 -1.14
CA SER A 25 -5.64 13.40 -1.04
C SER A 25 -4.77 12.33 -1.70
N TRP A 26 -5.15 11.04 -1.57
CA TRP A 26 -4.47 9.95 -2.26
C TRP A 26 -4.68 9.99 -3.77
N SER A 27 -5.94 10.17 -4.18
CA SER A 27 -6.29 10.24 -5.60
C SER A 27 -5.62 11.41 -6.30
N ASP A 28 -5.62 12.57 -5.65
CA ASP A 28 -5.09 13.80 -6.21
C ASP A 28 -3.56 13.71 -6.38
N PHE A 29 -2.81 13.16 -5.40
CA PHE A 29 -1.38 12.96 -5.57
C PHE A 29 -1.03 11.95 -6.66
N VAL A 30 -1.78 10.85 -6.77
CA VAL A 30 -1.55 9.86 -7.83
C VAL A 30 -1.84 10.44 -9.21
N ASN A 31 -2.91 11.24 -9.33
CA ASN A 31 -3.23 11.96 -10.57
C ASN A 31 -2.11 12.95 -10.94
N GLU A 32 -1.60 13.74 -9.97
CA GLU A 32 -0.50 14.68 -10.20
C GLU A 32 0.76 14.00 -10.77
N VAL A 33 1.08 12.81 -10.27
CA VAL A 33 2.33 12.11 -10.64
C VAL A 33 2.20 11.28 -11.91
N TYR A 34 1.04 10.65 -12.13
CA TYR A 34 0.84 9.65 -13.18
C TYR A 34 -0.24 10.00 -14.20
N ASP A 35 -0.95 11.11 -14.01
CA ASP A 35 -2.05 11.57 -14.90
C ASP A 35 -3.15 10.49 -15.07
N TYR A 36 -3.46 9.74 -13.99
CA TYR A 36 -4.56 8.79 -14.03
C TYR A 36 -5.89 9.52 -13.89
N LYS A 37 -6.83 9.19 -14.76
CA LYS A 37 -8.17 9.77 -14.70
C LYS A 37 -8.92 9.23 -13.48
N ILE A 38 -9.48 10.13 -12.68
CA ILE A 38 -10.20 9.78 -11.46
C ILE A 38 -11.71 9.77 -11.74
N HIS A 39 -12.38 8.73 -11.25
CA HIS A 39 -13.83 8.58 -11.29
C HIS A 39 -14.33 8.33 -9.87
N ARG A 40 -15.16 9.24 -9.35
CA ARG A 40 -15.75 9.13 -8.02
C ARG A 40 -17.25 9.03 -8.12
N PHE A 41 -17.82 8.09 -7.37
CA PHE A 41 -19.26 7.84 -7.30
C PHE A 41 -19.71 7.78 -5.85
N THR A 42 -20.92 8.27 -5.60
CA THR A 42 -21.62 8.09 -4.34
C THR A 42 -23.01 7.49 -4.59
N ALA A 43 -23.47 6.66 -3.65
CA ALA A 43 -24.88 6.24 -3.57
C ALA A 43 -25.52 6.91 -2.37
N THR A 44 -26.66 7.58 -2.58
CA THR A 44 -27.34 8.38 -1.56
C THR A 44 -28.82 8.00 -1.43
N GLU A 45 -29.37 8.19 -0.23
CA GLU A 45 -30.80 8.12 0.05
C GLU A 45 -31.21 9.36 0.87
N GLY A 46 -32.01 10.25 0.26
CA GLY A 46 -32.19 11.60 0.78
C GLY A 46 -30.85 12.33 0.82
N ASP A 47 -30.50 12.88 1.99
CA ASP A 47 -29.24 13.59 2.22
C ASP A 47 -28.12 12.69 2.76
N GLU A 48 -28.39 11.41 3.00
CA GLU A 48 -27.42 10.46 3.54
C GLU A 48 -26.61 9.79 2.42
N THR A 49 -25.27 9.82 2.55
CA THR A 49 -24.38 9.02 1.70
C THR A 49 -24.26 7.60 2.27
N LEU A 50 -24.68 6.62 1.49
CA LEU A 50 -24.68 5.21 1.87
C LEU A 50 -23.50 4.41 1.30
N ALA A 51 -22.88 4.90 0.24
CA ALA A 51 -21.65 4.30 -0.30
C ALA A 51 -20.85 5.34 -1.09
N ALA A 52 -19.53 5.10 -1.15
CA ALA A 52 -18.56 5.90 -1.89
C ALA A 52 -17.55 4.99 -2.59
N LEU A 53 -17.21 5.32 -3.84
CA LEU A 53 -16.27 4.57 -4.67
C LEU A 53 -15.38 5.53 -5.46
N ALA A 54 -14.05 5.37 -5.33
CA ALA A 54 -13.06 6.05 -6.14
C ALA A 54 -12.32 5.04 -7.02
N LEU A 55 -12.41 5.21 -8.34
CA LEU A 55 -11.69 4.42 -9.34
C LEU A 55 -10.69 5.31 -10.07
N MET A 56 -9.51 4.78 -10.32
CA MET A 56 -8.51 5.41 -11.19
C MET A 56 -8.33 4.58 -12.45
N GLU A 57 -8.43 5.26 -13.58
CA GLU A 57 -8.26 4.67 -14.90
C GLU A 57 -6.80 4.76 -15.31
N VAL A 58 -6.20 3.60 -15.58
CA VAL A 58 -4.80 3.45 -15.97
C VAL A 58 -4.74 3.00 -17.42
N LYS A 59 -4.02 3.73 -18.25
CA LYS A 59 -3.75 3.37 -19.64
C LYS A 59 -2.24 3.30 -19.86
N HIS A 60 -1.73 2.08 -20.06
CA HIS A 60 -0.29 1.86 -20.18
C HIS A 60 0.03 0.97 -21.40
N PRO A 61 1.00 1.33 -22.26
CA PRO A 61 1.26 0.58 -23.49
C PRO A 61 1.75 -0.86 -23.28
N ILE A 62 2.30 -1.18 -22.12
CA ILE A 62 2.79 -2.53 -21.78
C ILE A 62 1.78 -3.31 -20.94
N PHE A 63 1.06 -2.63 -20.04
CA PHE A 63 0.22 -3.28 -19.02
C PHE A 63 -1.28 -3.16 -19.30
N GLY A 64 -1.65 -2.54 -20.44
CA GLY A 64 -3.03 -2.48 -20.90
C GLY A 64 -3.83 -1.29 -20.36
N HIS A 65 -5.15 -1.39 -20.51
CA HIS A 65 -6.11 -0.37 -20.12
C HIS A 65 -7.06 -0.94 -19.08
N TYR A 66 -7.03 -0.41 -17.88
CA TYR A 66 -7.80 -0.94 -16.75
C TYR A 66 -8.11 0.14 -15.72
N MET A 67 -8.95 -0.16 -14.76
CA MET A 67 -9.24 0.74 -13.64
C MET A 67 -9.22 -0.01 -12.30
N LEU A 68 -8.89 0.72 -11.23
CA LEU A 68 -8.83 0.13 -9.90
C LEU A 68 -9.03 1.17 -8.80
N THR A 69 -9.41 0.68 -7.62
CA THR A 69 -9.33 1.45 -6.38
C THR A 69 -7.91 1.39 -5.81
N ALA A 70 -7.51 2.40 -5.04
CA ALA A 70 -6.26 2.44 -4.26
C ALA A 70 -5.00 2.01 -5.06
N PRO A 71 -4.66 2.64 -6.21
CA PRO A 71 -3.42 2.34 -6.93
C PRO A 71 -2.21 2.53 -6.01
N PHE A 72 -1.20 1.65 -6.13
CA PHE A 72 0.00 1.56 -5.28
C PHE A 72 -0.29 1.23 -3.81
N GLY A 73 -1.56 1.09 -3.45
CA GLY A 73 -2.01 0.76 -2.11
C GLY A 73 -2.36 -0.70 -1.91
N SER A 74 -2.68 -1.06 -0.66
CA SER A 74 -3.14 -2.39 -0.32
C SER A 74 -4.64 -2.55 -0.48
N TYR A 75 -5.41 -1.55 -0.06
CA TYR A 75 -6.88 -1.51 -0.11
C TYR A 75 -7.38 -0.09 0.18
N GLY A 76 -8.63 0.19 -0.19
CA GLY A 76 -9.30 1.46 0.03
C GLY A 76 -10.05 1.93 -1.22
N GLY A 77 -10.70 3.07 -1.10
CA GLY A 77 -11.43 3.69 -2.19
C GLY A 77 -12.83 3.11 -2.43
N PHE A 78 -13.29 2.19 -1.58
CA PHE A 78 -14.65 1.68 -1.58
C PHE A 78 -15.16 1.50 -0.15
N ALA A 79 -16.29 2.12 0.16
CA ALA A 79 -16.96 2.05 1.45
C ALA A 79 -18.48 2.03 1.24
N PHE A 80 -19.20 1.33 2.12
CA PHE A 80 -20.66 1.22 2.03
C PHE A 80 -21.30 0.87 3.38
N LYS A 81 -22.50 1.38 3.61
CA LYS A 81 -23.33 1.11 4.80
C LYS A 81 -24.32 -0.03 4.58
N SER A 82 -24.60 -0.41 3.32
CA SER A 82 -25.52 -1.50 3.00
C SER A 82 -25.11 -2.23 1.71
N THR A 83 -25.47 -3.51 1.63
CA THR A 83 -25.26 -4.35 0.44
C THR A 83 -25.93 -3.75 -0.81
N ALA A 84 -27.12 -3.17 -0.67
CA ALA A 84 -27.82 -2.56 -1.80
C ALA A 84 -27.04 -1.34 -2.36
N ALA A 85 -26.51 -0.47 -1.49
CA ALA A 85 -25.69 0.68 -1.91
C ALA A 85 -24.36 0.22 -2.52
N ARG A 86 -23.74 -0.85 -1.96
CA ARG A 86 -22.56 -1.51 -2.52
C ARG A 86 -22.82 -1.96 -3.97
N ASP A 87 -23.88 -2.72 -4.18
CA ASP A 87 -24.17 -3.33 -5.48
C ASP A 87 -24.50 -2.27 -6.53
N MET A 88 -25.17 -1.17 -6.15
CA MET A 88 -25.39 -0.02 -7.03
C MET A 88 -24.08 0.59 -7.53
N LEU A 89 -23.09 0.81 -6.65
CA LEU A 89 -21.81 1.36 -7.07
C LEU A 89 -20.93 0.37 -7.85
N LEU A 90 -21.07 -0.92 -7.60
CA LEU A 90 -20.42 -1.95 -8.43
C LEU A 90 -21.03 -2.00 -9.84
N ASP A 91 -22.34 -1.80 -9.99
CA ASP A 91 -22.99 -1.66 -11.29
C ASP A 91 -22.50 -0.39 -12.03
N GLU A 92 -22.38 0.75 -11.34
CA GLU A 92 -21.79 1.96 -11.93
C GLU A 92 -20.34 1.72 -12.38
N ALA A 93 -19.54 1.03 -11.56
CA ALA A 93 -18.16 0.67 -11.93
C ALA A 93 -18.12 -0.21 -13.18
N ARG A 94 -19.04 -1.19 -13.29
CA ARG A 94 -19.18 -2.05 -14.46
C ARG A 94 -19.58 -1.26 -15.70
N HIS A 95 -20.61 -0.40 -15.62
CA HIS A 95 -21.04 0.44 -16.73
C HIS A 95 -19.91 1.35 -17.21
N LEU A 96 -19.19 1.99 -16.28
CA LEU A 96 -18.02 2.80 -16.62
C LEU A 96 -16.94 1.96 -17.32
N ALA A 97 -16.66 0.75 -16.84
CA ALA A 97 -15.68 -0.14 -17.42
C ALA A 97 -16.04 -0.56 -18.86
N GLU A 98 -17.33 -0.83 -19.12
CA GLU A 98 -17.85 -1.13 -20.46
C GLU A 98 -17.77 0.09 -21.38
N GLU A 99 -18.16 1.29 -20.91
CA GLU A 99 -18.11 2.55 -21.65
C GLU A 99 -16.67 2.92 -22.06
N THR A 100 -15.73 2.83 -21.11
CA THR A 100 -14.32 3.16 -21.33
C THR A 100 -13.54 2.06 -22.02
N LYS A 101 -14.16 0.88 -22.21
CA LYS A 101 -13.56 -0.31 -22.85
C LYS A 101 -12.27 -0.76 -22.17
N VAL A 102 -12.25 -0.77 -20.83
CA VAL A 102 -11.12 -1.31 -20.07
C VAL A 102 -11.14 -2.83 -20.09
N GLU A 103 -9.97 -3.43 -19.95
CA GLU A 103 -9.79 -4.88 -19.90
C GLU A 103 -10.36 -5.47 -18.61
N TYR A 104 -10.26 -4.71 -17.51
CA TYR A 104 -10.82 -5.08 -16.21
C TYR A 104 -11.00 -3.87 -15.29
N ALA A 105 -11.88 -4.02 -14.30
CA ALA A 105 -11.98 -3.12 -13.15
C ALA A 105 -11.70 -3.91 -11.87
N ALA A 106 -10.85 -3.38 -10.98
CA ALA A 106 -10.45 -4.02 -9.72
C ALA A 106 -10.87 -3.17 -8.51
N ILE A 107 -11.68 -3.75 -7.63
CA ILE A 107 -12.10 -3.14 -6.37
C ILE A 107 -11.34 -3.81 -5.23
N ARG A 108 -10.54 -3.03 -4.47
CA ARG A 108 -9.71 -3.50 -3.36
C ARG A 108 -10.17 -2.87 -2.06
N PHE A 109 -10.74 -3.65 -1.17
CA PHE A 109 -11.23 -3.12 0.11
C PHE A 109 -11.00 -4.12 1.25
N ASP A 110 -11.26 -3.71 2.47
CA ASP A 110 -10.85 -4.44 3.66
C ASP A 110 -11.94 -5.36 4.26
N GLU A 111 -13.08 -5.50 3.62
CA GLU A 111 -14.18 -6.36 4.08
C GLU A 111 -13.98 -7.80 3.58
N GLY A 112 -13.35 -8.63 4.42
CA GLY A 112 -12.71 -9.87 4.02
C GLY A 112 -13.58 -11.10 3.76
N GLU A 113 -14.90 -11.11 4.06
CA GLU A 113 -15.71 -12.34 4.00
C GLU A 113 -16.89 -12.31 3.01
N SER A 114 -17.14 -11.17 2.38
CA SER A 114 -18.25 -11.06 1.43
C SER A 114 -17.92 -11.67 0.07
N SER A 115 -18.82 -12.50 -0.45
CA SER A 115 -18.69 -12.99 -1.83
C SER A 115 -18.99 -11.86 -2.82
N PRO A 116 -18.29 -11.82 -3.97
CA PRO A 116 -18.60 -10.84 -5.00
C PRO A 116 -20.01 -11.06 -5.56
N PRO A 117 -20.71 -10.00 -5.96
CA PRO A 117 -22.00 -10.13 -6.65
C PRO A 117 -21.81 -10.69 -8.06
N ALA A 118 -22.93 -11.01 -8.72
CA ALA A 118 -22.92 -11.53 -10.09
C ALA A 118 -22.13 -10.60 -11.05
N GLY A 119 -21.32 -11.20 -11.91
CA GLY A 119 -20.47 -10.47 -12.86
C GLY A 119 -19.11 -10.03 -12.31
N TRP A 120 -18.85 -10.20 -11.01
CA TRP A 120 -17.57 -9.97 -10.37
C TRP A 120 -16.92 -11.27 -9.91
N VAL A 121 -15.60 -11.36 -9.98
CA VAL A 121 -14.85 -12.54 -9.55
C VAL A 121 -13.87 -12.17 -8.44
N GLN A 122 -13.73 -13.05 -7.44
CA GLN A 122 -12.76 -12.90 -6.37
C GLN A 122 -11.36 -13.24 -6.87
N HIS A 123 -10.41 -12.34 -6.72
CA HIS A 123 -8.99 -12.67 -6.88
C HIS A 123 -8.54 -13.58 -5.71
N PRO A 124 -7.56 -14.48 -5.92
CA PRO A 124 -6.99 -15.26 -4.83
C PRO A 124 -6.60 -14.40 -3.62
N ALA A 125 -6.82 -14.95 -2.43
CA ALA A 125 -6.79 -14.21 -1.17
C ALA A 125 -5.47 -13.45 -0.91
N TYR A 126 -5.60 -12.16 -0.66
CA TYR A 126 -4.58 -11.35 -0.02
C TYR A 126 -4.95 -11.13 1.45
N PHE A 127 -3.95 -11.05 2.30
CA PHE A 127 -4.14 -10.69 3.70
C PHE A 127 -3.33 -9.44 4.01
N THR A 128 -3.90 -8.55 4.83
CA THR A 128 -3.11 -7.59 5.59
C THR A 128 -2.81 -8.15 6.98
N TYR A 129 -1.76 -7.61 7.63
CA TYR A 129 -1.21 -8.10 8.88
C TYR A 129 -1.23 -6.97 9.90
N LEU A 130 -2.07 -7.10 10.91
CA LEU A 130 -2.38 -6.05 11.87
C LEU A 130 -1.78 -6.38 13.23
N ILE A 131 -0.92 -5.53 13.77
CA ILE A 131 -0.41 -5.64 15.13
C ILE A 131 -1.33 -4.83 16.05
N ASP A 132 -1.91 -5.48 17.05
CA ASP A 132 -2.64 -4.80 18.12
C ASP A 132 -1.62 -4.24 19.12
N LEU A 133 -1.45 -2.92 19.10
CA LEU A 133 -0.47 -2.20 19.92
C LEU A 133 -0.95 -2.10 21.36
N PRO A 134 -0.14 -2.53 22.34
CA PRO A 134 -0.45 -2.35 23.77
C PRO A 134 -0.10 -0.93 24.22
N VAL A 135 -0.36 -0.65 25.49
CA VAL A 135 -0.06 0.67 26.08
C VAL A 135 1.45 0.89 26.23
N THR A 136 2.23 -0.16 26.42
CA THR A 136 3.67 -0.06 26.63
C THR A 136 4.49 -0.93 25.69
N PRO A 137 5.72 -0.50 25.32
CA PRO A 137 6.64 -1.33 24.54
C PRO A 137 6.99 -2.66 25.21
N ASP A 138 7.10 -2.70 26.54
CA ASP A 138 7.41 -3.93 27.28
C ASP A 138 6.29 -4.99 27.15
N GLU A 139 5.04 -4.56 27.12
CA GLU A 139 3.92 -5.46 26.84
C GLU A 139 3.99 -6.01 25.42
N MET A 140 4.43 -5.20 24.46
CA MET A 140 4.62 -5.66 23.08
C MET A 140 5.72 -6.71 22.97
N LEU A 141 6.85 -6.50 23.64
CA LEU A 141 7.93 -7.49 23.70
C LEU A 141 7.47 -8.85 24.26
N LYS A 142 6.53 -8.86 25.21
CA LYS A 142 5.98 -10.10 25.78
C LYS A 142 5.14 -10.90 24.79
N LYS A 143 4.53 -10.26 23.79
CA LYS A 143 3.75 -10.92 22.73
C LYS A 143 4.64 -11.71 21.75
N PHE A 144 5.93 -11.37 21.62
CA PHE A 144 6.84 -12.02 20.68
C PHE A 144 7.36 -13.36 21.20
N SER A 145 7.72 -14.25 20.29
CA SER A 145 8.49 -15.43 20.60
C SER A 145 9.82 -15.05 21.27
N SER A 146 10.41 -15.96 22.06
CA SER A 146 11.71 -15.73 22.71
C SER A 146 12.81 -15.39 21.70
N ASP A 147 12.81 -16.09 20.57
CA ASP A 147 13.77 -15.87 19.47
C ASP A 147 13.63 -14.47 18.87
N HIS A 148 12.42 -14.08 18.46
CA HIS A 148 12.20 -12.76 17.86
C HIS A 148 12.48 -11.62 18.86
N ARG A 149 12.12 -11.78 20.13
CA ARG A 149 12.46 -10.83 21.19
C ARG A 149 13.97 -10.66 21.35
N ASN A 150 14.74 -11.74 21.22
CA ASN A 150 16.21 -11.68 21.23
C ASN A 150 16.75 -10.95 19.98
N HIS A 151 16.16 -11.16 18.81
CA HIS A 151 16.54 -10.42 17.59
C HIS A 151 16.30 -8.92 17.76
N VAL A 152 15.15 -8.50 18.28
CA VAL A 152 14.86 -7.10 18.59
C VAL A 152 15.89 -6.52 19.58
N ARG A 153 16.14 -7.21 20.72
CA ARG A 153 17.13 -6.76 21.71
C ARG A 153 18.55 -6.69 21.15
N THR A 154 18.89 -7.60 20.25
CA THR A 154 20.20 -7.61 19.60
C THR A 154 20.33 -6.45 18.63
N SER A 155 19.27 -6.15 17.87
CA SER A 155 19.26 -5.02 16.93
C SER A 155 19.51 -3.67 17.62
N LEU A 156 18.93 -3.48 18.83
CA LEU A 156 19.14 -2.28 19.65
C LEU A 156 20.59 -2.06 20.09
N LYS A 157 21.41 -3.12 20.11
CA LYS A 157 22.84 -3.06 20.48
C LYS A 157 23.78 -2.90 19.28
N LYS A 158 23.25 -2.85 18.05
CA LYS A 158 24.05 -2.77 16.82
C LYS A 158 24.49 -1.35 16.44
N GLY A 159 24.08 -0.33 17.21
CA GLY A 159 24.45 1.06 16.98
C GLY A 159 23.72 1.72 15.82
N PHE A 160 22.62 1.14 15.33
CA PHE A 160 21.74 1.80 14.37
C PHE A 160 21.11 3.05 14.99
N SER A 161 20.84 4.04 14.16
CA SER A 161 20.01 5.19 14.51
C SER A 161 18.89 5.37 13.49
N ILE A 162 17.78 5.97 13.93
CA ILE A 162 16.62 6.23 13.08
C ILE A 162 16.22 7.69 13.21
N ARG A 163 15.84 8.30 12.10
CA ARG A 163 15.20 9.62 12.06
C ARG A 163 13.80 9.47 11.52
N PHE A 164 12.86 10.14 12.17
CA PHE A 164 11.50 10.32 11.70
C PHE A 164 11.33 11.77 11.29
N GLY A 165 10.72 12.02 10.14
CA GLY A 165 10.53 13.36 9.61
C GLY A 165 9.63 13.38 8.40
N HIS A 166 9.56 14.51 7.76
CA HIS A 166 8.69 14.76 6.60
C HIS A 166 9.56 15.13 5.38
N LEU A 167 9.29 16.25 4.72
CA LEU A 167 10.06 16.71 3.54
C LEU A 167 11.54 16.97 3.82
N ASP A 168 11.91 17.17 5.08
CA ASP A 168 13.32 17.28 5.52
C ASP A 168 14.12 15.98 5.36
N LEU A 169 13.43 14.83 5.31
CA LEU A 169 14.03 13.51 5.07
C LEU A 169 13.78 12.95 3.68
N LEU A 170 13.16 13.71 2.78
CA LEU A 170 12.75 13.23 1.46
C LEU A 170 13.91 12.61 0.66
N ASP A 171 15.07 13.23 0.67
CA ASP A 171 16.22 12.78 -0.12
C ASP A 171 16.75 11.43 0.39
N ASP A 172 16.95 11.30 1.68
CA ASP A 172 17.44 10.08 2.32
C ASP A 172 16.39 8.95 2.22
N ALA A 173 15.11 9.27 2.39
CA ALA A 173 14.01 8.31 2.24
C ALA A 173 13.93 7.77 0.80
N TYR A 174 14.00 8.66 -0.19
CA TYR A 174 14.01 8.27 -1.60
C TYR A 174 15.21 7.39 -1.94
N GLU A 175 16.42 7.80 -1.55
CA GLU A 175 17.65 7.04 -1.81
C GLU A 175 17.58 5.65 -1.19
N SER A 176 17.15 5.55 0.08
CA SER A 176 16.94 4.28 0.78
C SER A 176 16.01 3.33 0.02
N LEU A 177 14.83 3.84 -0.36
CA LEU A 177 13.81 3.02 -1.00
C LEU A 177 14.16 2.66 -2.44
N ALA A 178 14.70 3.61 -3.22
CA ALA A 178 15.13 3.36 -4.60
C ALA A 178 16.26 2.33 -4.68
N LEU A 179 17.27 2.43 -3.81
CA LEU A 179 18.37 1.45 -3.74
C LEU A 179 17.85 0.07 -3.33
N SER A 180 17.02 0.00 -2.29
CA SER A 180 16.52 -1.29 -1.81
C SER A 180 15.62 -1.99 -2.84
N MET A 181 14.82 -1.24 -3.59
CA MET A 181 13.99 -1.79 -4.66
C MET A 181 14.84 -2.26 -5.85
N HIS A 182 15.90 -1.51 -6.19
CA HIS A 182 16.87 -1.97 -7.18
C HIS A 182 17.56 -3.28 -6.77
N GLU A 183 18.00 -3.40 -5.51
CA GLU A 183 18.57 -4.66 -4.98
C GLU A 183 17.59 -5.84 -5.05
N LEU A 184 16.30 -5.58 -4.91
CA LEU A 184 15.23 -6.57 -5.09
C LEU A 184 14.97 -6.91 -6.56
N GLY A 185 15.37 -6.04 -7.49
CA GLY A 185 15.11 -6.17 -8.93
C GLY A 185 13.72 -5.68 -9.33
N SER A 186 13.21 -4.72 -8.57
CA SER A 186 11.92 -4.06 -8.83
C SER A 186 12.14 -2.62 -9.28
N PRO A 187 11.33 -2.11 -10.22
CA PRO A 187 11.28 -0.69 -10.50
C PRO A 187 10.77 0.08 -9.28
N TYR A 188 11.09 1.36 -9.20
CA TYR A 188 10.61 2.25 -8.16
C TYR A 188 10.15 3.59 -8.74
N HIS A 189 9.37 4.31 -7.96
CA HIS A 189 8.82 5.63 -8.30
C HIS A 189 9.90 6.71 -8.43
N THR A 190 9.51 7.91 -8.87
CA THR A 190 10.36 9.11 -8.82
C THR A 190 10.47 9.65 -7.39
N LYS A 191 11.44 10.53 -7.15
CA LYS A 191 11.47 11.31 -5.90
C LYS A 191 10.23 12.22 -5.80
N GLU A 192 9.73 12.70 -6.93
CA GLU A 192 8.51 13.51 -6.99
C GLU A 192 7.27 12.76 -6.50
N TYR A 193 7.17 11.44 -6.73
CA TYR A 193 6.12 10.61 -6.16
C TYR A 193 6.09 10.68 -4.62
N LEU A 194 7.25 10.58 -3.96
CA LEU A 194 7.31 10.71 -2.50
C LEU A 194 7.05 12.15 -2.04
N ARG A 195 7.51 13.15 -2.81
CA ARG A 195 7.29 14.57 -2.51
C ARG A 195 5.80 14.90 -2.60
N SER A 196 5.16 14.60 -3.71
CA SER A 196 3.74 14.86 -3.93
C SER A 196 2.88 14.13 -2.90
N MET A 197 3.19 12.85 -2.62
CA MET A 197 2.52 12.10 -1.57
C MET A 197 2.63 12.81 -0.21
N ALA A 198 3.81 13.27 0.17
CA ALA A 198 4.02 13.98 1.45
C ALA A 198 3.25 15.30 1.49
N ILE A 199 3.19 16.05 0.38
CA ILE A 199 2.43 17.30 0.31
C ILE A 199 0.93 17.03 0.46
N HIS A 200 0.37 16.08 -0.28
CA HIS A 200 -1.07 15.79 -0.27
C HIS A 200 -1.57 15.14 1.02
N LEU A 201 -0.75 14.29 1.65
CA LEU A 201 -1.08 13.64 2.92
C LEU A 201 -0.69 14.48 4.14
N GLY A 202 0.16 15.48 3.98
CA GLY A 202 0.55 16.43 5.03
C GLY A 202 1.07 15.73 6.29
N ASP A 203 0.64 16.20 7.45
CA ASP A 203 1.09 15.70 8.76
C ASP A 203 0.69 14.25 9.05
N THR A 204 -0.15 13.64 8.21
CA THR A 204 -0.50 12.23 8.34
C THR A 204 0.56 11.30 7.75
N LEU A 205 1.56 11.81 7.02
CA LEU A 205 2.66 11.02 6.47
C LEU A 205 3.96 11.30 7.23
N GLU A 206 4.71 10.24 7.48
CA GLU A 206 6.03 10.33 8.09
C GLU A 206 7.01 9.39 7.39
N PHE A 207 8.18 9.91 7.01
CA PHE A 207 9.31 9.11 6.59
C PHE A 207 10.09 8.63 7.82
N ALA A 208 10.57 7.38 7.76
CA ALA A 208 11.56 6.86 8.69
C ALA A 208 12.82 6.48 7.91
N VAL A 209 13.97 7.00 8.29
CA VAL A 209 15.25 6.66 7.66
C VAL A 209 16.19 6.07 8.70
N LEU A 210 16.69 4.89 8.39
CA LEU A 210 17.61 4.11 9.21
C LEU A 210 19.04 4.37 8.75
N TYR A 211 19.93 4.65 9.71
CA TYR A 211 21.37 4.81 9.48
C TYR A 211 22.15 3.75 10.24
N ASP A 212 23.26 3.30 9.64
CA ASP A 212 24.21 2.41 10.30
C ASP A 212 25.13 3.19 11.28
N PRO A 213 25.98 2.51 12.07
CA PRO A 213 26.88 3.16 13.02
C PRO A 213 27.88 4.14 12.39
N GLN A 214 28.07 4.09 11.07
CA GLN A 214 28.92 5.01 10.31
C GLN A 214 28.13 6.18 9.70
N GLY A 215 26.84 6.29 10.00
CA GLY A 215 25.95 7.33 9.48
C GLY A 215 25.53 7.13 8.01
N ARG A 216 25.74 5.96 7.42
CA ARG A 216 25.30 5.63 6.05
C ARG A 216 23.85 5.15 6.07
N ILE A 217 23.09 5.48 5.03
CA ILE A 217 21.71 4.97 4.87
C ILE A 217 21.72 3.43 4.88
N ALA A 218 20.91 2.85 5.75
CA ALA A 218 20.79 1.42 5.96
C ALA A 218 19.41 0.87 5.57
N GLY A 219 18.41 1.73 5.48
CA GLY A 219 17.03 1.39 5.14
C GLY A 219 16.11 2.57 5.37
N GLY A 220 14.81 2.36 5.15
CA GLY A 220 13.81 3.37 5.44
C GLY A 220 12.40 2.89 5.14
N GLY A 221 11.44 3.76 5.42
CA GLY A 221 10.03 3.50 5.18
C GLY A 221 9.19 4.76 5.07
N VAL A 222 7.98 4.57 4.55
CA VAL A 222 6.91 5.56 4.49
C VAL A 222 5.75 5.04 5.30
N PHE A 223 5.33 5.81 6.29
CA PHE A 223 4.25 5.45 7.20
C PHE A 223 3.16 6.52 7.13
N VAL A 224 1.90 6.08 7.19
CA VAL A 224 0.74 6.97 7.15
C VAL A 224 -0.12 6.73 8.39
N TYR A 225 -0.64 7.79 8.96
CA TYR A 225 -1.49 7.78 10.15
C TYR A 225 -2.94 8.09 9.77
N GLN A 226 -3.87 7.26 10.20
CA GLN A 226 -5.31 7.55 10.08
C GLN A 226 -6.05 7.04 11.32
N GLY A 227 -6.75 7.92 12.03
CA GLY A 227 -7.40 7.56 13.28
C GLY A 227 -6.39 7.03 14.31
N ASP A 228 -6.61 5.83 14.83
CA ASP A 228 -5.74 5.16 15.78
C ASP A 228 -4.79 4.11 15.14
N THR A 229 -4.64 4.16 13.82
CA THR A 229 -3.85 3.21 13.03
C THR A 229 -2.67 3.88 12.33
N ILE A 230 -1.51 3.23 12.39
CA ILE A 230 -0.35 3.52 11.53
C ILE A 230 -0.28 2.46 10.42
N PHE A 231 -0.06 2.88 9.19
CA PHE A 231 0.05 2.02 8.01
C PHE A 231 1.48 2.01 7.48
N ASN A 232 2.04 0.82 7.26
CA ASN A 232 3.29 0.65 6.53
C ASN A 232 3.01 0.66 5.02
N LEU A 233 3.35 1.74 4.35
CA LEU A 233 3.19 1.87 2.91
C LEU A 233 4.38 1.26 2.16
N HIS A 234 5.57 1.66 2.54
CA HIS A 234 6.84 1.15 2.05
C HIS A 234 7.81 0.99 3.22
N ALA A 235 8.50 -0.13 3.32
CA ALA A 235 9.63 -0.27 4.23
C ALA A 235 10.60 -1.33 3.71
N ASN A 236 11.86 -0.95 3.60
CA ASN A 236 12.91 -1.83 3.12
C ASN A 236 14.23 -1.56 3.85
N ILE A 237 15.07 -2.60 3.88
CA ILE A 237 16.41 -2.56 4.43
C ILE A 237 17.41 -2.92 3.35
N LEU A 238 18.49 -2.17 3.24
CA LEU A 238 19.57 -2.44 2.31
C LEU A 238 20.27 -3.78 2.65
N ARG A 239 20.71 -4.48 1.61
CA ARG A 239 21.21 -5.86 1.74
C ARG A 239 22.39 -5.98 2.72
N TYR A 240 23.28 -5.01 2.71
CA TYR A 240 24.53 -5.07 3.49
C TYR A 240 24.33 -5.08 5.02
N VAL A 241 23.17 -4.66 5.52
CA VAL A 241 22.84 -4.65 6.96
C VAL A 241 21.80 -5.67 7.38
N ARG A 242 21.23 -6.46 6.44
CA ARG A 242 20.14 -7.41 6.77
C ARG A 242 20.53 -8.44 7.82
N SER A 243 21.77 -8.95 7.77
CA SER A 243 22.28 -9.90 8.75
C SER A 243 22.46 -9.32 10.16
N ASN A 244 22.39 -7.99 10.31
CA ASN A 244 22.54 -7.28 11.58
C ASN A 244 21.21 -6.94 12.26
N TYR A 245 20.12 -7.57 11.84
CA TYR A 245 18.75 -7.33 12.35
C TYR A 245 18.28 -5.88 12.15
N ALA A 246 18.71 -5.23 11.09
CA ALA A 246 18.31 -3.85 10.76
C ALA A 246 16.79 -3.73 10.52
N GLY A 247 16.16 -4.78 9.98
CA GLY A 247 14.70 -4.85 9.82
C GLY A 247 13.96 -4.85 11.16
N GLU A 248 14.49 -5.64 12.12
CA GLU A 248 13.95 -5.69 13.48
C GLU A 248 14.10 -4.33 14.18
N PHE A 249 15.22 -3.62 13.97
CA PHE A 249 15.42 -2.29 14.50
C PHE A 249 14.42 -1.28 13.92
N LEU A 250 14.27 -1.25 12.59
CA LEU A 250 13.32 -0.33 11.92
C LEU A 250 11.89 -0.53 12.43
N TYR A 251 11.39 -1.76 12.37
CA TYR A 251 10.00 -2.04 12.75
C TYR A 251 9.76 -1.86 14.25
N TRP A 252 10.73 -2.21 15.09
CA TRP A 252 10.64 -1.96 16.52
C TRP A 252 10.57 -0.46 16.83
N SER A 253 11.40 0.35 16.22
CA SER A 253 11.40 1.81 16.41
C SER A 253 10.06 2.44 15.96
N VAL A 254 9.47 1.93 14.88
CA VAL A 254 8.13 2.36 14.43
C VAL A 254 7.05 1.95 15.42
N ILE A 255 7.11 0.74 15.99
CA ILE A 255 6.18 0.25 17.00
C ILE A 255 6.28 1.12 18.27
N GLU A 256 7.49 1.38 18.79
CA GLU A 256 7.69 2.26 19.95
C GLU A 256 7.13 3.65 19.71
N ARG A 257 7.38 4.24 18.53
CA ARG A 257 6.83 5.54 18.15
C ARG A 257 5.30 5.52 18.06
N ALA A 258 4.71 4.48 17.51
CA ALA A 258 3.26 4.32 17.41
C ALA A 258 2.61 4.22 18.81
N ILE A 259 3.20 3.45 19.72
CA ILE A 259 2.77 3.34 21.11
C ILE A 259 2.88 4.70 21.83
N GLN A 260 4.01 5.41 21.66
CA GLN A 260 4.19 6.76 22.23
C GLN A 260 3.16 7.76 21.73
N LYS A 261 2.69 7.64 20.49
CA LYS A 261 1.61 8.44 19.92
C LYS A 261 0.21 7.99 20.38
N GLY A 262 0.09 6.91 21.16
CA GLY A 262 -1.19 6.36 21.64
C GLY A 262 -1.99 5.62 20.59
N LEU A 263 -1.37 5.18 19.49
CA LEU A 263 -2.03 4.41 18.44
C LEU A 263 -2.34 2.98 18.92
N LYS A 264 -3.39 2.38 18.37
CA LYS A 264 -3.87 1.06 18.76
C LYS A 264 -3.51 -0.04 17.76
N THR A 265 -3.30 0.34 16.50
CA THR A 265 -3.07 -0.65 15.43
C THR A 265 -1.89 -0.25 14.57
N PHE A 266 -1.06 -1.24 14.20
CA PHE A 266 -0.07 -1.09 13.15
C PHE A 266 -0.38 -2.05 12.00
N ASP A 267 -0.80 -1.52 10.86
CA ASP A 267 -1.00 -2.29 9.64
C ASP A 267 0.32 -2.44 8.88
N LEU A 268 0.84 -3.66 8.85
CA LEU A 268 2.08 -4.02 8.14
C LEU A 268 1.90 -4.10 6.61
N GLY A 269 0.68 -3.83 6.11
CA GLY A 269 0.32 -3.94 4.71
C GLY A 269 0.15 -5.39 4.22
N ARG A 270 -0.26 -5.52 2.96
CA ARG A 270 -0.55 -6.82 2.35
C ARG A 270 0.71 -7.68 2.12
N SER A 271 0.51 -9.00 2.11
CA SER A 271 1.50 -9.95 1.61
C SER A 271 0.82 -11.15 0.94
N LEU A 272 1.52 -11.77 -0.01
CA LEU A 272 1.15 -13.06 -0.55
C LEU A 272 1.46 -14.14 0.47
N VAL A 273 0.54 -15.09 0.62
CA VAL A 273 0.73 -16.26 1.49
C VAL A 273 1.94 -17.08 1.02
N GLY A 274 2.78 -17.47 1.96
CA GLY A 274 4.02 -18.23 1.71
C GLY A 274 5.20 -17.37 1.19
N SER A 275 5.05 -16.04 1.13
CA SER A 275 6.15 -15.16 0.74
C SER A 275 7.12 -14.89 1.89
N GLY A 276 8.37 -14.52 1.57
CA GLY A 276 9.35 -14.09 2.57
C GLY A 276 8.88 -12.87 3.39
N ASN A 277 8.10 -11.98 2.77
CA ASN A 277 7.50 -10.85 3.47
C ASN A 277 6.46 -11.30 4.50
N GLU A 278 5.64 -12.30 4.19
CA GLU A 278 4.72 -12.87 5.18
C GLU A 278 5.48 -13.46 6.35
N VAL A 279 6.51 -14.27 6.08
CA VAL A 279 7.34 -14.90 7.12
C VAL A 279 7.95 -13.86 8.06
N PHE A 280 8.42 -12.73 7.52
CA PHE A 280 8.94 -11.63 8.32
C PHE A 280 7.83 -10.97 9.16
N LYS A 281 6.67 -10.68 8.56
CA LYS A 281 5.53 -10.07 9.27
C LYS A 281 5.00 -10.92 10.40
N LEU A 282 4.92 -12.25 10.21
CA LEU A 282 4.43 -13.18 11.23
C LEU A 282 5.26 -13.20 12.50
N LYS A 283 6.55 -12.82 12.45
CA LYS A 283 7.39 -12.69 13.66
C LYS A 283 6.87 -11.64 14.65
N TRP A 284 6.13 -10.65 14.16
CA TRP A 284 5.59 -9.52 14.95
C TRP A 284 4.26 -9.84 15.62
N ALA A 285 3.84 -11.12 15.64
CA ALA A 285 2.60 -11.60 16.23
C ALA A 285 1.34 -10.85 15.74
N PRO A 286 1.17 -10.60 14.43
CA PRO A 286 0.00 -9.91 13.90
C PRO A 286 -1.20 -10.84 13.85
N ARG A 287 -2.41 -10.26 13.88
CA ARG A 287 -3.61 -10.92 13.36
C ARG A 287 -3.68 -10.72 11.84
N LYS A 288 -4.18 -11.73 11.14
CA LYS A 288 -4.42 -11.66 9.69
C LYS A 288 -5.83 -11.13 9.44
N LYS A 289 -5.98 -10.22 8.48
CA LYS A 289 -7.26 -9.76 7.98
C LYS A 289 -7.33 -10.04 6.48
N LEU A 290 -8.33 -10.80 6.05
CA LEU A 290 -8.57 -11.08 4.63
C LEU A 290 -8.94 -9.79 3.90
N LEU A 291 -8.41 -9.57 2.71
CA LEU A 291 -8.76 -8.45 1.83
C LEU A 291 -9.64 -8.94 0.69
N ALA A 292 -10.69 -8.19 0.40
CA ALA A 292 -11.54 -8.45 -0.75
C ALA A 292 -10.96 -7.75 -1.99
N TYR A 293 -10.62 -8.55 -2.99
CA TYR A 293 -10.16 -8.08 -4.30
C TYR A 293 -11.09 -8.62 -5.37
N TRP A 294 -12.06 -7.81 -5.77
CA TRP A 294 -13.05 -8.16 -6.77
C TRP A 294 -12.71 -7.58 -8.12
N HIS A 295 -12.86 -8.39 -9.15
CA HIS A 295 -12.57 -8.00 -10.52
C HIS A 295 -13.81 -8.20 -11.39
N TRP A 296 -14.19 -7.16 -12.09
CA TRP A 296 -14.97 -7.29 -13.30
C TRP A 296 -14.01 -7.46 -14.48
N LEU A 297 -14.31 -8.37 -15.39
CA LEU A 297 -13.47 -8.68 -16.54
C LEU A 297 -14.25 -8.42 -17.83
N ALA A 298 -13.66 -7.72 -18.78
CA ALA A 298 -14.22 -7.59 -20.12
C ALA A 298 -14.28 -8.96 -20.79
N PRO A 299 -15.28 -9.21 -21.68
CA PRO A 299 -15.41 -10.48 -22.37
C PRO A 299 -14.11 -10.95 -23.03
N GLY A 300 -13.68 -12.17 -22.73
CA GLY A 300 -12.46 -12.76 -23.27
C GLY A 300 -11.16 -12.37 -22.57
N HIS A 301 -11.18 -11.49 -21.58
CA HIS A 301 -9.99 -11.13 -20.80
C HIS A 301 -9.83 -12.04 -19.58
N PRO A 302 -8.63 -12.56 -19.31
CA PRO A 302 -8.36 -13.38 -18.14
C PRO A 302 -8.18 -12.51 -16.89
N LEU A 303 -8.32 -13.13 -15.71
CA LEU A 303 -7.98 -12.48 -14.45
C LEU A 303 -6.49 -12.07 -14.47
N PRO A 304 -6.16 -10.79 -14.16
CA PRO A 304 -4.77 -10.33 -14.17
C PRO A 304 -4.00 -10.97 -13.01
N VAL A 305 -3.09 -11.88 -13.30
CA VAL A 305 -2.25 -12.55 -12.30
C VAL A 305 -0.78 -12.21 -12.56
N ILE A 306 -0.16 -11.46 -11.66
CA ILE A 306 1.29 -11.25 -11.68
C ILE A 306 1.96 -12.48 -11.06
N ASN A 307 2.36 -13.41 -11.91
CA ASN A 307 3.07 -14.60 -11.47
C ASN A 307 4.58 -14.36 -11.46
N GLN A 308 5.11 -14.01 -10.28
CA GLN A 308 6.56 -13.79 -10.08
C GLN A 308 7.42 -15.03 -10.38
N LYS A 309 6.82 -16.24 -10.41
CA LYS A 309 7.51 -17.48 -10.77
C LYS A 309 7.60 -17.69 -12.29
N ASN A 310 6.95 -16.84 -13.09
CA ASN A 310 7.06 -16.90 -14.54
C ASN A 310 8.51 -16.65 -14.99
N PRO A 311 9.14 -17.53 -15.81
CA PRO A 311 10.53 -17.37 -16.24
C PRO A 311 10.82 -16.02 -16.91
N LYS A 312 9.86 -15.44 -17.64
CA LYS A 312 10.01 -14.11 -18.26
C LYS A 312 10.17 -13.01 -17.21
N PHE A 313 9.38 -13.05 -16.12
CA PHE A 313 9.53 -12.12 -15.02
C PHE A 313 10.84 -12.33 -14.26
N GLN A 314 11.25 -13.56 -14.03
CA GLN A 314 12.54 -13.87 -13.40
C GLN A 314 13.73 -13.35 -14.24
N PHE A 315 13.66 -13.50 -15.55
CA PHE A 315 14.66 -12.93 -16.46
C PHE A 315 14.67 -11.39 -16.39
N ALA A 316 13.51 -10.75 -16.46
CA ALA A 316 13.39 -9.29 -16.35
C ALA A 316 13.97 -8.77 -15.01
N ILE A 317 13.66 -9.43 -13.89
CA ILE A 317 14.24 -9.13 -12.57
C ILE A 317 15.77 -9.27 -12.57
N ALA A 318 16.29 -10.32 -13.17
CA ALA A 318 17.73 -10.57 -13.24
C ALA A 318 18.46 -9.51 -14.08
N VAL A 319 17.87 -9.09 -15.18
CA VAL A 319 18.37 -7.99 -16.02
C VAL A 319 18.32 -6.67 -15.24
N TRP A 320 17.17 -6.35 -14.63
CA TRP A 320 16.98 -5.11 -13.87
C TRP A 320 18.03 -4.90 -12.80
N LYS A 321 18.37 -5.94 -12.04
CA LYS A 321 19.42 -5.90 -11.00
C LYS A 321 20.82 -5.53 -11.51
N ARG A 322 21.06 -5.69 -12.80
CA ARG A 322 22.39 -5.43 -13.43
C ARG A 322 22.43 -4.10 -14.17
N LEU A 323 21.28 -3.47 -14.38
CA LEU A 323 21.23 -2.19 -15.08
C LEU A 323 21.82 -1.08 -14.22
N PRO A 324 22.62 -0.17 -14.81
CA PRO A 324 23.17 0.97 -14.09
C PRO A 324 22.09 2.00 -13.72
N GLY A 325 22.32 2.76 -12.65
CA GLY A 325 21.38 3.72 -12.09
C GLY A 325 20.83 4.75 -13.09
N PHE A 326 21.64 5.19 -14.05
CA PHE A 326 21.20 6.17 -15.05
C PHE A 326 20.15 5.60 -16.04
N ILE A 327 20.03 4.27 -16.16
CA ILE A 327 18.99 3.59 -16.94
C ILE A 327 17.76 3.34 -16.07
N ILE A 328 17.93 2.82 -14.87
CA ILE A 328 16.80 2.44 -14.02
C ILE A 328 16.02 3.63 -13.50
N ARG A 329 16.69 4.76 -13.23
CA ARG A 329 16.01 5.97 -12.71
C ARG A 329 14.93 6.52 -13.65
N PRO A 330 15.12 6.65 -14.97
CA PRO A 330 14.04 7.09 -15.87
C PRO A 330 13.05 5.98 -16.24
N LEU A 331 13.51 4.71 -16.35
CA LEU A 331 12.64 3.61 -16.75
C LEU A 331 11.77 3.09 -15.60
N GLY A 332 12.26 3.14 -14.37
CA GLY A 332 11.54 2.64 -13.20
C GLY A 332 10.15 3.26 -13.03
N PRO A 333 10.04 4.58 -13.00
CA PRO A 333 8.75 5.27 -12.86
C PRO A 333 7.77 4.94 -13.99
N TYR A 334 8.26 4.82 -15.22
CA TYR A 334 7.43 4.45 -16.35
C TYR A 334 6.85 3.04 -16.18
N ILE A 335 7.68 2.05 -15.79
CA ILE A 335 7.24 0.68 -15.60
C ILE A 335 6.30 0.56 -14.39
N ILE A 336 6.67 1.16 -13.24
CA ILE A 336 5.86 1.06 -12.03
C ILE A 336 4.50 1.74 -12.19
N GLY A 337 4.42 2.81 -13.00
CA GLY A 337 3.17 3.46 -13.37
C GLY A 337 2.18 2.58 -14.12
N GLY A 338 2.57 1.40 -14.61
CA GLY A 338 1.66 0.41 -15.19
C GLY A 338 1.46 -0.83 -14.31
N LEU A 339 2.12 -0.92 -13.14
CA LEU A 339 2.10 -2.08 -12.22
C LEU A 339 1.39 -1.73 -10.90
N VAL A 340 0.17 -1.23 -10.94
CA VAL A 340 -0.60 -0.75 -9.78
C VAL A 340 -1.44 -1.82 -9.09
#